data_ae2d065256a223299edae3ba7a48d212
#
_entry.id   ae2d065256a223299edae3ba7a48d212
#
_cell.length_a   1.000
_cell.length_b   1.000
_cell.length_c   1.000
_cell.angle_alpha   90.00
_cell.angle_beta   90.00
_cell.angle_gamma   90.00
#
_symmetry.space_group_name_H-M   'P 1'
#
loop_
_entity.id
_entity.type
_entity.pdbx_description
1 polymer ?
#
loop_
_entity_poly.entity_id
_entity_poly.type
_entity_poly.pdbx_seq_one_letter_code
_entity_poly.pdbx_strand_id
1 'polypeptide(L)'
;KDFLLPPQPLQKITDRWYARDANWFADFRVSAAKVAHLFERSGGPTVDGVLAVTPWVLEELLRLTGPISMPDYGVTVTAENVVQETQRLVTYDYDRQKNQPKAFIADLLPEVLARVASLPRERWGELVEAFIHTLRSKHLLVYFRDDAAEASVLTLGWGGALPQLPPTRPDIFIDHLGRVEANIGGHKTDDLIEQTMEYDVTIHSKDRALATLVVTRHHRGNRQGTPGVKAEEDPARKPNVIYERTFVPPGSELIEARGFVDIA
;
A
#
# COMPACT_ATOMS: atom_id res chain seq x y z
N LYS A 1 0.34 8.77 -29.13
CA LYS A 1 0.40 7.92 -27.92
C LYS A 1 -0.99 7.93 -27.33
N ASP A 2 -1.68 6.81 -27.39
CA ASP A 2 -3.00 6.67 -26.80
C ASP A 2 -2.88 6.75 -25.29
N PHE A 3 -3.57 7.71 -24.70
CA PHE A 3 -3.63 7.85 -23.25
C PHE A 3 -4.67 6.91 -22.69
N LEU A 4 -4.34 6.20 -21.60
CA LEU A 4 -5.29 5.47 -20.82
C LEU A 4 -5.86 6.40 -19.75
N LEU A 5 -7.17 6.50 -19.69
CA LEU A 5 -7.85 7.20 -18.60
C LEU A 5 -7.74 6.36 -17.32
N PRO A 6 -7.43 6.98 -16.18
CA PRO A 6 -7.48 6.31 -14.90
C PRO A 6 -8.92 6.00 -14.49
N PRO A 7 -9.12 5.12 -13.50
CA PRO A 7 -10.42 4.95 -12.84
C PRO A 7 -11.02 6.30 -12.41
N GLN A 8 -12.35 6.42 -12.50
CA GLN A 8 -13.05 7.68 -12.25
C GLN A 8 -12.62 8.43 -10.99
N PRO A 9 -12.43 7.79 -9.81
CA PRO A 9 -11.98 8.51 -8.63
C PRO A 9 -10.60 9.13 -8.77
N LEU A 10 -9.68 8.48 -9.52
CA LEU A 10 -8.34 9.00 -9.78
C LEU A 10 -8.31 10.16 -10.81
N GLN A 11 -9.34 10.32 -11.63
CA GLN A 11 -9.43 11.42 -12.60
C GLN A 11 -9.50 12.79 -11.92
N LYS A 12 -9.79 12.84 -10.62
CA LYS A 12 -9.74 14.07 -9.82
C LYS A 12 -8.32 14.58 -9.54
N ILE A 13 -7.33 13.69 -9.59
CA ILE A 13 -5.93 14.00 -9.27
C ILE A 13 -4.98 13.81 -10.45
N THR A 14 -5.41 13.12 -11.50
CA THR A 14 -4.59 12.91 -12.70
C THR A 14 -5.45 12.72 -13.95
N ASP A 15 -5.04 13.32 -15.06
CA ASP A 15 -5.69 13.18 -16.37
C ASP A 15 -5.25 11.92 -17.13
N ARG A 16 -4.21 11.25 -16.65
CA ARG A 16 -3.58 10.08 -17.30
C ARG A 16 -3.28 9.01 -16.29
N TRP A 17 -3.45 7.75 -16.67
CA TRP A 17 -3.08 6.63 -15.83
C TRP A 17 -1.62 6.26 -15.97
N TYR A 18 -0.84 6.53 -14.95
CA TYR A 18 0.58 6.20 -14.88
C TYR A 18 0.83 4.92 -14.10
N ALA A 19 1.99 4.29 -14.33
CA ALA A 19 2.40 3.08 -13.59
C ALA A 19 2.41 3.29 -12.07
N ARG A 20 2.78 4.50 -11.60
CA ARG A 20 2.80 4.85 -10.15
C ARG A 20 1.41 4.82 -9.49
N ASP A 21 0.34 4.95 -10.29
CA ASP A 21 -1.04 5.01 -9.81
C ASP A 21 -1.80 3.71 -10.13
N ALA A 22 -1.10 2.70 -10.66
CA ALA A 22 -1.71 1.48 -11.19
C ALA A 22 -1.97 0.40 -10.15
N ASN A 23 -1.41 0.52 -8.93
CA ASN A 23 -1.75 -0.36 -7.81
C ASN A 23 -3.11 0.04 -7.22
N TRP A 24 -4.15 -0.18 -8.01
CA TRP A 24 -5.51 0.28 -7.75
C TRP A 24 -6.46 -0.84 -7.33
N PHE A 25 -6.30 -2.03 -7.87
CA PHE A 25 -7.24 -3.13 -7.67
C PHE A 25 -6.98 -3.82 -6.32
N ALA A 26 -8.05 -4.37 -5.73
CA ALA A 26 -7.95 -5.13 -4.49
C ALA A 26 -7.15 -6.44 -4.64
N ASP A 27 -7.28 -7.09 -5.80
CA ASP A 27 -6.45 -8.24 -6.18
C ASP A 27 -5.11 -7.73 -6.72
N PHE A 28 -4.02 -8.08 -6.03
CA PHE A 28 -2.68 -7.59 -6.41
C PHE A 28 -2.23 -8.09 -7.78
N ARG A 29 -2.64 -9.27 -8.22
CA ARG A 29 -2.30 -9.78 -9.56
C ARG A 29 -2.80 -8.83 -10.65
N VAL A 30 -4.03 -8.33 -10.49
CA VAL A 30 -4.63 -7.37 -11.44
C VAL A 30 -3.88 -6.04 -11.39
N SER A 31 -3.55 -5.57 -10.19
CA SER A 31 -2.73 -4.37 -10.00
C SER A 31 -1.35 -4.52 -10.61
N ALA A 32 -0.65 -5.62 -10.32
CA ALA A 32 0.70 -5.89 -10.79
C ALA A 32 0.76 -5.99 -12.33
N ALA A 33 -0.17 -6.71 -12.93
CA ALA A 33 -0.28 -6.78 -14.40
C ALA A 33 -0.50 -5.39 -15.02
N LYS A 34 -1.32 -4.53 -14.36
CA LYS A 34 -1.55 -3.15 -14.81
C LYS A 34 -0.30 -2.28 -14.63
N VAL A 35 0.41 -2.41 -13.50
CA VAL A 35 1.69 -1.71 -13.28
C VAL A 35 2.70 -2.07 -14.36
N ALA A 36 2.92 -3.37 -14.63
CA ALA A 36 3.83 -3.84 -15.66
C ALA A 36 3.46 -3.29 -17.04
N HIS A 37 2.18 -3.36 -17.42
CA HIS A 37 1.69 -2.85 -18.68
C HIS A 37 1.92 -1.33 -18.85
N LEU A 38 1.60 -0.54 -17.82
CA LEU A 38 1.77 0.92 -17.88
C LEU A 38 3.25 1.34 -17.81
N PHE A 39 4.08 0.57 -17.11
CA PHE A 39 5.53 0.78 -17.09
C PHE A 39 6.15 0.63 -18.48
N GLU A 40 5.82 -0.47 -19.18
CA GLU A 40 6.26 -0.69 -20.56
C GLU A 40 5.76 0.38 -21.54
N ARG A 41 4.48 0.77 -21.42
CA ARG A 41 3.92 1.86 -22.23
C ARG A 41 4.59 3.21 -21.97
N SER A 42 5.18 3.40 -20.81
CA SER A 42 5.96 4.60 -20.48
C SER A 42 7.37 4.59 -21.05
N GLY A 43 7.77 3.50 -21.71
CA GLY A 43 9.10 3.32 -22.29
C GLY A 43 10.05 2.48 -21.43
N GLY A 44 9.53 1.88 -20.34
CA GLY A 44 10.27 0.91 -19.54
C GLY A 44 10.47 -0.42 -20.30
N PRO A 45 11.44 -1.23 -19.92
CA PRO A 45 11.62 -2.58 -20.46
C PRO A 45 10.45 -3.50 -20.09
N THR A 46 10.30 -4.58 -20.87
CA THR A 46 9.44 -5.70 -20.46
C THR A 46 9.98 -6.32 -19.19
N VAL A 47 9.07 -6.56 -18.23
CA VAL A 47 9.40 -7.15 -16.94
C VAL A 47 8.74 -8.51 -16.79
N ASP A 48 9.42 -9.44 -16.11
CA ASP A 48 8.93 -10.81 -15.87
C ASP A 48 7.98 -10.89 -14.67
N GLY A 49 8.01 -9.86 -13.80
CA GLY A 49 7.18 -9.81 -12.62
C GLY A 49 7.14 -8.44 -11.95
N VAL A 50 6.38 -8.35 -10.88
CA VAL A 50 6.24 -7.14 -10.06
C VAL A 50 6.31 -7.52 -8.58
N LEU A 51 7.11 -6.76 -7.84
CA LEU A 51 7.16 -6.84 -6.39
C LEU A 51 6.52 -5.59 -5.79
N ALA A 52 5.62 -5.76 -4.85
CA ALA A 52 5.12 -4.67 -4.01
C ALA A 52 5.65 -4.83 -2.60
N VAL A 53 6.27 -3.77 -2.08
CA VAL A 53 6.85 -3.75 -0.74
C VAL A 53 6.27 -2.61 0.08
N THR A 54 6.04 -2.84 1.35
CA THR A 54 5.77 -1.77 2.31
C THR A 54 7.07 -1.31 2.97
N PRO A 55 7.11 -0.12 3.58
CA PRO A 55 8.28 0.35 4.33
C PRO A 55 8.75 -0.59 5.44
N TRP A 56 7.86 -1.41 5.96
CA TRP A 56 8.16 -2.40 6.99
C TRP A 56 9.24 -3.43 6.57
N VAL A 57 9.29 -3.78 5.28
CA VAL A 57 10.36 -4.64 4.75
C VAL A 57 11.73 -4.01 4.96
N LEU A 58 11.82 -2.68 4.79
CA LEU A 58 13.07 -1.96 5.00
C LEU A 58 13.46 -1.91 6.48
N GLU A 59 12.49 -1.77 7.38
CA GLU A 59 12.72 -1.88 8.83
C GLU A 59 13.30 -3.24 9.20
N GLU A 60 12.72 -4.34 8.70
CA GLU A 60 13.21 -5.70 8.96
C GLU A 60 14.64 -5.91 8.44
N LEU A 61 14.93 -5.41 7.23
CA LEU A 61 16.29 -5.50 6.70
C LEU A 61 17.29 -4.69 7.55
N LEU A 62 16.90 -3.52 8.04
CA LEU A 62 17.76 -2.70 8.91
C LEU A 62 17.95 -3.33 10.31
N ARG A 63 16.96 -4.06 10.84
CA ARG A 63 17.15 -4.84 12.07
C ARG A 63 18.23 -5.93 11.90
N LEU A 64 18.29 -6.52 10.71
CA LEU A 64 19.31 -7.52 10.38
C LEU A 64 20.67 -6.91 10.08
N THR A 65 20.73 -5.82 9.33
CA THR A 65 21.98 -5.26 8.81
C THR A 65 22.60 -4.20 9.71
N GLY A 66 21.81 -3.66 10.64
CA GLY A 66 22.19 -2.55 11.50
C GLY A 66 22.02 -1.18 10.82
N PRO A 67 22.34 -0.11 11.56
CA PRO A 67 22.20 1.26 11.08
C PRO A 67 23.06 1.58 9.86
N ILE A 68 22.56 2.48 8.99
CA ILE A 68 23.25 2.98 7.80
C ILE A 68 23.44 4.50 7.93
N SER A 69 24.69 4.93 7.86
CA SER A 69 24.99 6.37 7.83
C SER A 69 24.82 6.91 6.43
N MET A 70 24.03 7.99 6.31
CA MET A 70 23.74 8.73 5.07
C MET A 70 24.22 10.18 5.24
N PRO A 71 25.54 10.45 5.18
CA PRO A 71 26.11 11.76 5.51
C PRO A 71 25.59 12.88 4.62
N ASP A 72 25.35 12.63 3.34
CA ASP A 72 24.81 13.62 2.40
C ASP A 72 23.41 14.11 2.77
N TYR A 73 22.70 13.36 3.60
CA TYR A 73 21.38 13.69 4.14
C TYR A 73 21.42 14.05 5.63
N GLY A 74 22.61 14.04 6.25
CA GLY A 74 22.80 14.34 7.67
C GLY A 74 22.09 13.39 8.63
N VAL A 75 21.86 12.13 8.23
CA VAL A 75 21.08 11.17 9.01
C VAL A 75 21.78 9.80 9.11
N THR A 76 21.59 9.15 10.25
CA THR A 76 21.82 7.71 10.38
C THR A 76 20.47 7.00 10.40
N VAL A 77 20.24 6.15 9.42
CA VAL A 77 18.99 5.41 9.22
C VAL A 77 19.03 4.14 10.05
N THR A 78 18.00 3.93 10.86
CA THR A 78 17.79 2.73 11.68
C THR A 78 16.43 2.10 11.36
N ALA A 79 16.17 0.91 11.86
CA ALA A 79 14.85 0.28 11.73
C ALA A 79 13.73 1.14 12.33
N GLU A 80 14.02 1.87 13.41
CA GLU A 80 13.01 2.66 14.14
C GLU A 80 12.69 3.99 13.46
N ASN A 81 13.63 4.56 12.67
CA ASN A 81 13.44 5.89 12.09
C ASN A 81 13.30 5.91 10.56
N VAL A 82 13.56 4.81 9.86
CA VAL A 82 13.64 4.78 8.39
C VAL A 82 12.37 5.28 7.71
N VAL A 83 11.19 4.95 8.24
CA VAL A 83 9.91 5.39 7.66
C VAL A 83 9.76 6.88 7.82
N GLN A 84 10.01 7.41 9.03
CA GLN A 84 9.89 8.84 9.33
C GLN A 84 10.90 9.67 8.55
N GLU A 85 12.18 9.24 8.53
CA GLU A 85 13.23 9.93 7.80
C GLU A 85 12.99 9.92 6.28
N THR A 86 12.54 8.78 5.75
CA THR A 86 12.15 8.68 4.34
C THR A 86 11.02 9.67 4.03
N GLN A 87 9.98 9.71 4.87
CA GLN A 87 8.86 10.61 4.66
C GLN A 87 9.28 12.09 4.77
N ARG A 88 10.11 12.43 5.75
CA ARG A 88 10.67 13.76 5.93
C ARG A 88 11.47 14.20 4.70
N LEU A 89 12.46 13.42 4.30
CA LEU A 89 13.37 13.73 3.20
C LEU A 89 12.67 13.74 1.83
N VAL A 90 11.69 12.87 1.62
CA VAL A 90 10.92 12.82 0.36
C VAL A 90 9.86 13.94 0.28
N THR A 91 9.40 14.46 1.42
CA THR A 91 8.29 15.42 1.45
C THR A 91 8.74 16.85 1.69
N TYR A 92 9.65 17.06 2.61
CA TYR A 92 9.99 18.39 3.10
C TYR A 92 11.41 18.84 2.71
N ASP A 93 12.40 17.97 2.88
CA ASP A 93 13.82 18.34 2.85
C ASP A 93 14.51 17.91 1.54
N TYR A 94 13.77 17.61 0.46
CA TYR A 94 14.40 17.30 -0.81
C TYR A 94 14.84 18.57 -1.56
N ASP A 95 15.87 18.46 -2.37
CA ASP A 95 16.35 19.55 -3.23
C ASP A 95 15.30 19.87 -4.30
N ARG A 96 14.56 20.96 -4.06
CA ARG A 96 13.49 21.42 -4.96
C ARG A 96 14.02 21.94 -6.30
N GLN A 97 15.26 22.41 -6.34
CA GLN A 97 15.88 22.86 -7.60
C GLN A 97 16.16 21.70 -8.52
N LYS A 98 16.63 20.58 -7.98
CA LYS A 98 16.84 19.33 -8.72
C LYS A 98 15.54 18.55 -8.96
N ASN A 99 14.48 18.89 -8.21
CA ASN A 99 13.19 18.19 -8.27
C ASN A 99 13.30 16.66 -8.20
N GLN A 100 14.13 16.17 -7.27
CA GLN A 100 14.38 14.74 -7.07
C GLN A 100 13.92 14.29 -5.67
N PRO A 101 12.61 14.26 -5.40
CA PRO A 101 12.08 13.96 -4.07
C PRO A 101 12.37 12.52 -3.62
N LYS A 102 12.76 11.62 -4.53
CA LYS A 102 13.07 10.22 -4.23
C LYS A 102 14.57 9.90 -4.23
N ALA A 103 15.44 10.91 -4.31
CA ALA A 103 16.89 10.70 -4.32
C ALA A 103 17.35 9.91 -3.08
N PHE A 104 16.86 10.28 -1.90
CA PHE A 104 17.17 9.57 -0.66
C PHE A 104 16.91 8.05 -0.74
N ILE A 105 15.75 7.64 -1.28
CA ILE A 105 15.41 6.22 -1.42
C ILE A 105 16.33 5.55 -2.44
N ALA A 106 16.63 6.25 -3.54
CA ALA A 106 17.51 5.73 -4.59
C ALA A 106 18.94 5.51 -4.09
N ASP A 107 19.40 6.34 -3.14
CA ASP A 107 20.74 6.22 -2.56
C ASP A 107 20.76 5.23 -1.37
N LEU A 108 19.69 5.15 -0.58
CA LEU A 108 19.59 4.23 0.56
C LEU A 108 19.48 2.76 0.12
N LEU A 109 18.70 2.47 -0.94
CA LEU A 109 18.43 1.10 -1.32
C LEU A 109 19.69 0.30 -1.71
N PRO A 110 20.64 0.82 -2.51
CA PRO A 110 21.89 0.13 -2.79
C PRO A 110 22.71 -0.17 -1.53
N GLU A 111 22.75 0.74 -0.55
CA GLU A 111 23.46 0.53 0.71
C GLU A 111 22.83 -0.60 1.54
N VAL A 112 21.50 -0.65 1.62
CA VAL A 112 20.81 -1.76 2.29
C VAL A 112 21.10 -3.08 1.60
N LEU A 113 21.02 -3.14 0.27
CA LEU A 113 21.28 -4.35 -0.49
C LEU A 113 22.74 -4.81 -0.35
N ALA A 114 23.71 -3.88 -0.35
CA ALA A 114 25.11 -4.20 -0.13
C ALA A 114 25.34 -4.79 1.28
N ARG A 115 24.68 -4.24 2.32
CA ARG A 115 24.72 -4.78 3.68
C ARG A 115 24.12 -6.17 3.77
N VAL A 116 22.95 -6.38 3.14
CA VAL A 116 22.31 -7.71 3.08
C VAL A 116 23.23 -8.71 2.38
N ALA A 117 23.83 -8.35 1.25
CA ALA A 117 24.76 -9.22 0.52
C ALA A 117 26.03 -9.56 1.31
N SER A 118 26.45 -8.67 2.23
CA SER A 118 27.63 -8.85 3.07
C SER A 118 27.36 -9.58 4.39
N LEU A 119 26.10 -10.02 4.64
CA LEU A 119 25.77 -10.77 5.85
C LEU A 119 26.57 -12.07 5.93
N PRO A 120 27.14 -12.40 7.10
CA PRO A 120 27.78 -13.69 7.34
C PRO A 120 26.81 -14.85 7.04
N ARG A 121 27.35 -15.95 6.54
CA ARG A 121 26.51 -17.13 6.18
C ARG A 121 25.72 -17.68 7.35
N GLU A 122 26.24 -17.55 8.55
CA GLU A 122 25.60 -17.95 9.81
C GLU A 122 24.28 -17.20 10.05
N ARG A 123 24.15 -16.00 9.49
CA ARG A 123 22.95 -15.15 9.62
C ARG A 123 21.95 -15.28 8.46
N TRP A 124 22.26 -16.10 7.45
CA TRP A 124 21.33 -16.28 6.32
C TRP A 124 20.02 -16.94 6.73
N GLY A 125 20.03 -17.75 7.80
CA GLY A 125 18.78 -18.28 8.37
C GLY A 125 17.83 -17.18 8.85
N GLU A 126 18.36 -16.17 9.54
CA GLU A 126 17.60 -15.00 9.99
C GLU A 126 17.05 -14.20 8.80
N LEU A 127 17.84 -14.03 7.73
CA LEU A 127 17.41 -13.34 6.52
C LEU A 127 16.25 -14.08 5.83
N VAL A 128 16.33 -15.40 5.69
CA VAL A 128 15.28 -16.23 5.10
C VAL A 128 14.02 -16.16 5.96
N GLU A 129 14.14 -16.22 7.28
CA GLU A 129 13.02 -16.11 8.21
C GLU A 129 12.33 -14.74 8.09
N ALA A 130 13.08 -13.65 8.10
CA ALA A 130 12.57 -12.31 7.90
C ALA A 130 11.84 -12.19 6.55
N PHE A 131 12.40 -12.74 5.49
CA PHE A 131 11.79 -12.71 4.17
C PHE A 131 10.46 -13.49 4.13
N ILE A 132 10.42 -14.70 4.69
CA ILE A 132 9.20 -15.49 4.80
C ILE A 132 8.15 -14.76 5.66
N HIS A 133 8.57 -14.12 6.73
CA HIS A 133 7.69 -13.32 7.58
C HIS A 133 7.08 -12.15 6.81
N THR A 134 7.86 -11.40 6.02
CA THR A 134 7.33 -10.29 5.20
C THR A 134 6.31 -10.76 4.16
N LEU A 135 6.52 -11.92 3.55
CA LEU A 135 5.59 -12.53 2.59
C LEU A 135 4.28 -12.98 3.28
N ARG A 136 4.37 -13.63 4.42
CA ARG A 136 3.20 -14.09 5.19
C ARG A 136 2.37 -12.93 5.74
N SER A 137 3.02 -11.87 6.20
CA SER A 137 2.39 -10.66 6.71
C SER A 137 1.90 -9.71 5.62
N LYS A 138 2.06 -10.08 4.33
CA LYS A 138 1.66 -9.27 3.17
C LYS A 138 2.36 -7.90 3.07
N HIS A 139 3.51 -7.75 3.72
CA HIS A 139 4.39 -6.60 3.54
C HIS A 139 5.22 -6.70 2.26
N LEU A 140 5.35 -7.90 1.72
CA LEU A 140 5.91 -8.20 0.40
C LEU A 140 4.91 -9.04 -0.38
N LEU A 141 4.51 -8.57 -1.56
CA LEU A 141 3.68 -9.30 -2.51
C LEU A 141 4.45 -9.53 -3.79
N VAL A 142 4.22 -10.68 -4.41
CA VAL A 142 4.94 -11.12 -5.61
C VAL A 142 3.93 -11.45 -6.71
N TYR A 143 4.26 -11.04 -7.92
CA TYR A 143 3.53 -11.40 -9.13
C TYR A 143 4.52 -11.79 -10.23
N PHE A 144 4.27 -12.87 -10.94
CA PHE A 144 4.99 -13.28 -12.14
C PHE A 144 4.08 -13.35 -13.36
N ARG A 145 4.64 -13.02 -14.54
CA ARG A 145 3.95 -13.23 -15.82
C ARG A 145 3.93 -14.67 -16.25
N ASP A 146 4.92 -15.46 -15.83
CA ASP A 146 4.95 -16.89 -16.07
C ASP A 146 3.88 -17.58 -15.23
N ASP A 147 2.99 -18.32 -15.90
CA ASP A 147 1.83 -18.95 -15.26
C ASP A 147 2.23 -20.00 -14.21
N ALA A 148 3.33 -20.71 -14.40
CA ALA A 148 3.78 -21.74 -13.46
C ALA A 148 4.39 -21.12 -12.21
N ALA A 149 5.18 -20.07 -12.37
CA ALA A 149 5.71 -19.29 -11.26
C ALA A 149 4.59 -18.60 -10.46
N GLU A 150 3.62 -17.98 -11.16
CA GLU A 150 2.46 -17.34 -10.53
C GLU A 150 1.60 -18.34 -9.77
N ALA A 151 1.34 -19.53 -10.32
CA ALA A 151 0.60 -20.59 -9.61
C ALA A 151 1.29 -21.01 -8.31
N SER A 152 2.63 -21.05 -8.31
CA SER A 152 3.42 -21.33 -7.11
C SER A 152 3.29 -20.22 -6.05
N VAL A 153 3.37 -18.96 -6.47
CA VAL A 153 3.18 -17.78 -5.63
C VAL A 153 1.79 -17.78 -4.99
N LEU A 154 0.76 -18.10 -5.77
CA LEU A 154 -0.63 -18.18 -5.29
C LEU A 154 -0.82 -19.30 -4.27
N THR A 155 -0.25 -20.48 -4.53
CA THR A 155 -0.31 -21.64 -3.62
C THR A 155 0.35 -21.31 -2.28
N LEU A 156 1.45 -20.57 -2.29
CA LEU A 156 2.15 -20.12 -1.08
C LEU A 156 1.43 -18.93 -0.41
N GLY A 157 0.41 -18.37 -1.05
CA GLY A 157 -0.33 -17.22 -0.55
C GLY A 157 0.45 -15.90 -0.62
N TRP A 158 1.48 -15.78 -1.45
CA TRP A 158 2.34 -14.58 -1.55
C TRP A 158 1.88 -13.56 -2.60
N GLY A 159 0.92 -13.96 -3.46
CA GLY A 159 0.45 -13.17 -4.59
C GLY A 159 -0.58 -12.08 -4.27
N GLY A 160 -1.03 -11.97 -3.01
CA GLY A 160 -2.04 -10.96 -2.65
C GLY A 160 -3.35 -11.08 -3.44
N ALA A 161 -3.68 -12.30 -3.87
CA ALA A 161 -4.95 -12.61 -4.52
C ALA A 161 -6.11 -12.45 -3.53
N LEU A 162 -7.25 -11.98 -4.03
CA LEU A 162 -8.48 -12.03 -3.24
C LEU A 162 -8.85 -13.51 -2.98
N PRO A 163 -9.26 -13.83 -1.74
CA PRO A 163 -9.72 -15.18 -1.43
C PRO A 163 -10.88 -15.57 -2.35
N GLN A 164 -10.77 -16.75 -2.97
CA GLN A 164 -11.93 -17.34 -3.61
C GLN A 164 -12.85 -17.90 -2.54
N LEU A 165 -14.07 -17.40 -2.51
CA LEU A 165 -15.07 -17.95 -1.62
C LEU A 165 -15.39 -19.38 -2.03
N PRO A 166 -15.56 -20.29 -1.07
CA PRO A 166 -16.06 -21.61 -1.38
C PRO A 166 -17.45 -21.49 -2.07
N PRO A 167 -17.80 -22.46 -2.92
CA PRO A 167 -19.11 -22.43 -3.57
C PRO A 167 -20.20 -22.36 -2.51
N THR A 168 -21.19 -21.49 -2.76
CA THR A 168 -22.36 -21.34 -1.88
C THR A 168 -23.05 -22.70 -1.68
N ARG A 169 -23.20 -23.10 -0.43
CA ARG A 169 -23.95 -24.28 -0.04
C ARG A 169 -25.25 -23.82 0.59
N PRO A 170 -26.41 -24.50 0.30
CA PRO A 170 -27.71 -24.05 0.80
C PRO A 170 -27.84 -24.05 2.32
N ASP A 171 -26.94 -24.76 3.00
CA ASP A 171 -26.91 -24.95 4.46
C ASP A 171 -25.86 -24.07 5.16
N ILE A 172 -25.06 -23.32 4.40
CA ILE A 172 -23.95 -22.52 4.94
C ILE A 172 -24.09 -21.07 4.49
N PHE A 173 -24.20 -20.17 5.48
CA PHE A 173 -24.04 -18.75 5.26
C PHE A 173 -22.55 -18.40 5.32
N ILE A 174 -22.06 -17.78 4.25
CA ILE A 174 -20.67 -17.32 4.17
C ILE A 174 -20.71 -15.80 4.16
N ASP A 175 -20.11 -15.21 5.17
CA ASP A 175 -19.88 -13.77 5.22
C ASP A 175 -18.40 -13.46 5.01
N HIS A 176 -18.13 -12.33 4.40
CA HIS A 176 -16.80 -11.77 4.29
C HIS A 176 -16.88 -10.25 4.16
N LEU A 177 -15.90 -9.59 4.70
CA LEU A 177 -15.70 -8.15 4.56
C LEU A 177 -14.31 -7.89 4.02
N GLY A 178 -14.22 -7.26 2.86
CA GLY A 178 -12.99 -6.70 2.32
C GLY A 178 -13.12 -5.18 2.25
N ARG A 179 -12.06 -4.46 2.60
CA ARG A 179 -12.05 -3.00 2.55
C ARG A 179 -10.76 -2.50 1.93
N VAL A 180 -10.89 -1.60 0.97
CA VAL A 180 -9.74 -0.98 0.29
C VAL A 180 -9.93 0.52 0.26
N GLU A 181 -8.96 1.23 0.75
CA GLU A 181 -8.91 2.69 0.75
C GLU A 181 -7.85 3.18 -0.23
N ALA A 182 -8.13 4.29 -0.89
CA ALA A 182 -7.18 5.03 -1.68
C ALA A 182 -7.24 6.51 -1.30
N ASN A 183 -6.11 7.07 -0.86
CA ASN A 183 -6.02 8.50 -0.61
C ASN A 183 -6.02 9.25 -1.96
N ILE A 184 -7.13 9.91 -2.25
CA ILE A 184 -7.33 10.73 -3.45
C ILE A 184 -7.19 12.24 -3.16
N GLY A 185 -6.84 12.62 -1.94
CA GLY A 185 -6.61 14.00 -1.55
C GLY A 185 -5.26 14.56 -2.01
N GLY A 186 -4.35 13.69 -2.45
CA GLY A 186 -3.01 14.09 -2.90
C GLY A 186 -2.07 14.53 -1.77
N HIS A 187 -2.52 14.45 -0.52
CA HIS A 187 -1.75 14.80 0.67
C HIS A 187 -1.26 13.53 1.38
N LYS A 188 -0.08 13.58 2.00
CA LYS A 188 0.49 12.48 2.78
C LYS A 188 -0.04 12.52 4.21
N THR A 189 -1.31 12.23 4.39
CA THR A 189 -2.03 12.39 5.65
C THR A 189 -2.44 11.07 6.30
N ASP A 190 -2.11 9.93 5.69
CA ASP A 190 -2.61 8.62 6.13
C ASP A 190 -2.07 8.22 7.50
N ASP A 191 -0.82 8.53 7.82
CA ASP A 191 -0.20 8.32 9.14
C ASP A 191 -0.73 9.24 10.25
N LEU A 192 -1.51 10.25 9.88
CA LEU A 192 -2.22 11.11 10.84
C LEU A 192 -3.63 10.61 11.15
N ILE A 193 -4.06 9.51 10.54
CA ILE A 193 -5.40 8.98 10.71
C ILE A 193 -5.38 7.78 11.66
N GLU A 194 -6.05 7.92 12.78
CA GLU A 194 -6.50 6.77 13.58
C GLU A 194 -7.83 6.27 13.06
N GLN A 195 -7.93 4.96 12.92
CA GLN A 195 -9.13 4.34 12.41
C GLN A 195 -9.53 3.15 13.25
N THR A 196 -10.83 3.06 13.56
CA THR A 196 -11.44 1.89 14.16
C THR A 196 -12.56 1.37 13.27
N MET A 197 -12.80 0.07 13.31
CA MET A 197 -13.88 -0.58 12.59
C MET A 197 -14.67 -1.44 13.56
N GLU A 198 -15.98 -1.32 13.50
CA GLU A 198 -16.94 -2.19 14.18
C GLU A 198 -17.79 -2.85 13.10
N TYR A 199 -17.84 -4.17 13.12
CA TYR A 199 -18.59 -4.95 12.15
C TYR A 199 -19.51 -5.92 12.88
N ASP A 200 -20.80 -5.64 12.79
CA ASP A 200 -21.85 -6.43 13.43
C ASP A 200 -22.66 -7.18 12.39
N VAL A 201 -22.87 -8.47 12.60
CA VAL A 201 -23.69 -9.33 11.74
C VAL A 201 -24.81 -9.95 12.54
N THR A 202 -26.04 -9.64 12.19
CA THR A 202 -27.25 -10.24 12.76
C THR A 202 -27.87 -11.21 11.77
N ILE A 203 -27.91 -12.49 12.11
CA ILE A 203 -28.52 -13.54 11.29
C ILE A 203 -30.02 -13.63 11.64
N HIS A 204 -30.85 -13.33 10.66
CA HIS A 204 -32.33 -13.38 10.84
C HIS A 204 -32.94 -14.73 10.42
N SER A 205 -32.32 -15.41 9.43
CA SER A 205 -32.77 -16.71 8.94
C SER A 205 -31.61 -17.43 8.23
N LYS A 206 -31.84 -18.59 7.66
CA LYS A 206 -30.82 -19.38 6.95
C LYS A 206 -30.27 -18.69 5.70
N ASP A 207 -31.02 -17.74 5.15
CA ASP A 207 -30.77 -17.06 3.89
C ASP A 207 -30.71 -15.54 4.02
N ARG A 208 -30.82 -15.02 5.24
CA ARG A 208 -30.86 -13.58 5.48
C ARG A 208 -30.08 -13.15 6.71
N ALA A 209 -29.13 -12.28 6.50
CA ALA A 209 -28.39 -11.58 7.56
C ALA A 209 -28.37 -10.07 7.26
N LEU A 210 -28.27 -9.28 8.32
CA LEU A 210 -28.01 -7.85 8.25
C LEU A 210 -26.60 -7.60 8.79
N ALA A 211 -25.77 -6.97 7.99
CA ALA A 211 -24.44 -6.54 8.39
C ALA A 211 -24.37 -5.02 8.52
N THR A 212 -23.76 -4.54 9.59
CA THR A 212 -23.51 -3.12 9.82
C THR A 212 -22.01 -2.91 9.99
N LEU A 213 -21.42 -2.06 9.15
CA LEU A 213 -20.04 -1.63 9.26
C LEU A 213 -20.00 -0.17 9.71
N VAL A 214 -19.39 0.09 10.85
CA VAL A 214 -19.10 1.44 11.33
C VAL A 214 -17.59 1.68 11.25
N VAL A 215 -17.19 2.70 10.52
CA VAL A 215 -15.79 3.11 10.40
C VAL A 215 -15.64 4.48 11.03
N THR A 216 -14.91 4.56 12.12
CA THR A 216 -14.59 5.82 12.78
C THR A 216 -13.16 6.22 12.40
N ARG A 217 -13.00 7.44 11.89
CA ARG A 217 -11.71 7.99 11.48
C ARG A 217 -11.43 9.29 12.24
N HIS A 218 -10.31 9.33 12.90
CA HIS A 218 -9.86 10.50 13.65
C HIS A 218 -8.56 11.05 13.08
N HIS A 219 -8.57 12.31 12.64
CA HIS A 219 -7.38 12.98 12.13
C HIS A 219 -6.60 13.61 13.29
N ARG A 220 -5.42 13.06 13.60
CA ARG A 220 -4.54 13.53 14.71
C ARG A 220 -3.74 14.78 14.39
N GLY A 221 -3.78 15.27 13.16
CA GLY A 221 -3.16 16.53 12.80
C GLY A 221 -3.78 17.69 13.56
N ASN A 222 -3.00 18.70 13.84
CA ASN A 222 -3.45 19.88 14.57
C ASN A 222 -3.43 21.13 13.69
N ARG A 223 -4.27 22.11 14.05
CA ARG A 223 -4.33 23.40 13.34
C ARG A 223 -3.07 24.25 13.52
N GLN A 224 -2.24 23.97 14.53
CA GLN A 224 -0.97 24.66 14.76
C GLN A 224 0.09 24.23 13.76
N GLY A 225 -0.03 22.98 13.26
CA GLY A 225 0.85 22.42 12.25
C GLY A 225 2.16 21.89 12.81
N THR A 226 3.02 21.48 11.90
CA THR A 226 4.34 20.92 12.20
C THR A 226 5.35 22.07 12.30
N PRO A 227 6.11 22.19 13.40
CA PRO A 227 7.12 23.22 13.54
C PRO A 227 8.13 23.24 12.39
N GLY A 228 8.36 24.41 11.80
CA GLY A 228 9.29 24.57 10.70
C GLY A 228 8.75 24.23 9.30
N VAL A 229 7.51 23.73 9.21
CA VAL A 229 6.84 23.41 7.94
C VAL A 229 5.88 24.54 7.57
N LYS A 230 5.91 24.95 6.30
CA LYS A 230 4.97 25.98 5.81
C LYS A 230 3.54 25.45 5.85
N ALA A 231 2.60 26.30 6.23
CA ALA A 231 1.20 25.92 6.44
C ALA A 231 0.54 25.29 5.21
N GLU A 232 0.87 25.77 4.03
CA GLU A 232 0.36 25.24 2.75
C GLU A 232 0.92 23.85 2.38
N GLU A 233 2.04 23.46 2.98
CA GLU A 233 2.74 22.22 2.70
C GLU A 233 2.54 21.16 3.81
N ASP A 234 2.01 21.59 4.96
CA ASP A 234 1.93 20.77 6.15
C ASP A 234 0.76 19.78 6.12
N PRO A 235 1.01 18.45 6.07
CA PRO A 235 -0.05 17.44 6.13
C PRO A 235 -0.91 17.53 7.38
N ALA A 236 -0.37 17.98 8.52
CA ALA A 236 -1.11 18.13 9.77
C ALA A 236 -2.32 19.08 9.64
N ARG A 237 -2.31 19.95 8.62
CA ARG A 237 -3.36 20.94 8.34
C ARG A 237 -4.24 20.54 7.15
N LYS A 238 -3.91 19.46 6.43
CA LYS A 238 -4.63 19.04 5.23
C LYS A 238 -5.70 18.02 5.55
N PRO A 239 -6.83 18.03 4.85
CA PRO A 239 -7.80 16.96 4.97
C PRO A 239 -7.25 15.65 4.41
N ASN A 240 -7.63 14.52 5.02
CA ASN A 240 -7.45 13.22 4.42
C ASN A 240 -8.72 12.87 3.65
N VAL A 241 -8.61 12.79 2.33
CA VAL A 241 -9.73 12.44 1.43
C VAL A 241 -9.46 11.08 0.84
N ILE A 242 -10.32 10.13 1.15
CA ILE A 242 -10.21 8.75 0.64
C ILE A 242 -11.33 8.39 -0.30
N TYR A 243 -11.02 7.52 -1.23
CA TYR A 243 -12.00 6.70 -1.95
C TYR A 243 -11.99 5.30 -1.34
N GLU A 244 -13.15 4.90 -0.83
CA GLU A 244 -13.33 3.62 -0.16
C GLU A 244 -14.09 2.64 -1.04
N ARG A 245 -13.69 1.38 -1.01
CA ARG A 245 -14.40 0.25 -1.62
C ARG A 245 -14.59 -0.83 -0.58
N THR A 246 -15.83 -1.19 -0.36
CA THR A 246 -16.22 -2.28 0.54
C THR A 246 -16.68 -3.46 -0.29
N PHE A 247 -16.07 -4.62 -0.05
CA PHE A 247 -16.38 -5.88 -0.71
C PHE A 247 -17.15 -6.77 0.27
N VAL A 248 -18.30 -7.21 -0.15
CA VAL A 248 -19.23 -8.03 0.62
C VAL A 248 -19.62 -9.28 -0.18
N PRO A 249 -20.31 -10.27 0.42
CA PRO A 249 -20.74 -11.46 -0.30
C PRO A 249 -21.56 -11.14 -1.55
N PRO A 250 -21.44 -11.95 -2.63
CA PRO A 250 -22.28 -11.81 -3.80
C PRO A 250 -23.77 -11.88 -3.45
N GLY A 251 -24.58 -10.98 -4.03
CA GLY A 251 -26.01 -10.89 -3.75
C GLY A 251 -26.39 -10.02 -2.55
N SER A 252 -25.41 -9.42 -1.87
CA SER A 252 -25.67 -8.42 -0.85
C SER A 252 -26.25 -7.14 -1.46
N GLU A 253 -27.17 -6.51 -0.75
CA GLU A 253 -27.78 -5.23 -1.12
C GLU A 253 -27.36 -4.16 -0.13
N LEU A 254 -26.95 -3.00 -0.62
CA LEU A 254 -26.70 -1.83 0.20
C LEU A 254 -28.02 -1.21 0.64
N ILE A 255 -28.33 -1.28 1.93
CA ILE A 255 -29.55 -0.71 2.49
C ILE A 255 -29.36 0.79 2.77
N GLU A 256 -28.23 1.14 3.37
CA GLU A 256 -27.94 2.51 3.75
C GLU A 256 -26.43 2.77 3.79
N ALA A 257 -26.02 3.98 3.41
CA ALA A 257 -24.66 4.49 3.63
C ALA A 257 -24.73 5.92 4.16
N ARG A 258 -23.97 6.21 5.22
CA ARG A 258 -23.90 7.55 5.83
C ARG A 258 -22.45 7.98 5.99
N GLY A 259 -22.21 9.29 6.03
CA GLY A 259 -20.87 9.87 6.25
C GLY A 259 -20.02 9.95 4.98
N PHE A 260 -20.56 9.56 3.84
CA PHE A 260 -19.92 9.72 2.53
C PHE A 260 -20.35 11.06 1.89
N VAL A 261 -19.42 11.62 1.14
CA VAL A 261 -19.71 12.79 0.30
C VAL A 261 -19.84 12.28 -1.13
N ASP A 262 -20.97 12.60 -1.77
CA ASP A 262 -21.13 12.34 -3.20
C ASP A 262 -20.05 13.09 -3.97
N ILE A 263 -19.23 12.33 -4.66
CA ILE A 263 -18.23 12.88 -5.54
C ILE A 263 -18.82 12.84 -6.95
N ALA A 264 -19.69 13.82 -7.22
CA ALA A 264 -20.22 14.05 -8.56
C ALA A 264 -19.09 14.38 -9.56
#